data_228296f545dedd16706d2b6266b30805
#
_entry.id   228296f545dedd16706d2b6266b30805
#
_cell.length_a   1.000
_cell.length_b   1.000
_cell.length_c   1.000
_cell.angle_alpha   90.00
_cell.angle_beta   90.00
_cell.angle_gamma   90.00
#
_symmetry.space_group_name_H-M   'P 1'
#
loop_
_entity.id
_entity.type
_entity.pdbx_description
1 polymer ?
#
loop_
_entity_poly.entity_id
_entity_poly.type
_entity_poly.pdbx_seq_one_letter_code
_entity_poly.pdbx_strand_id
1 'polypeptide(L)'
;APLSESFGEWKNLKIVILALIGLTAGQAVVWYSGQFYALFFLTQALKVDGATANILVAVSLLIGTPFFIIFGSLSDKIGRKPIIMLGCLLAVLTYFPVFEALTKSANPDLYEAQQKNKVTVTADAAECSFQFNPTGTVKFTSSCDIAKQVLASSSVSYENLAGAAGTPAMIKIGETEIPSYSSKGLSGDEAKAKAAEFKKAVADALK
;
A
#
# COMPACT_ATOMS: atom_id res chain seq x y z
N ALA A 1 -37.63 -20.36 -1.78
CA ALA A 1 -37.15 -19.20 -2.57
C ALA A 1 -35.63 -19.26 -2.68
N PRO A 2 -35.00 -18.86 -3.82
CA PRO A 2 -33.56 -19.01 -4.04
C PRO A 2 -32.71 -18.41 -2.90
N LEU A 3 -33.14 -17.30 -2.34
CA LEU A 3 -32.46 -16.67 -1.20
C LEU A 3 -32.54 -17.53 0.07
N SER A 4 -33.71 -18.12 0.34
CA SER A 4 -33.88 -18.98 1.51
C SER A 4 -33.05 -20.26 1.42
N GLU A 5 -32.88 -20.83 0.23
CA GLU A 5 -32.02 -21.98 -0.02
C GLU A 5 -30.54 -21.62 0.10
N SER A 6 -30.12 -20.46 -0.43
CA SER A 6 -28.72 -20.03 -0.40
C SER A 6 -28.24 -19.66 1.00
N PHE A 7 -29.09 -19.03 1.82
CA PHE A 7 -28.71 -18.53 3.14
C PHE A 7 -29.31 -19.32 4.32
N GLY A 8 -30.39 -20.07 4.11
CA GLY A 8 -31.06 -20.85 5.16
C GLY A 8 -30.41 -22.19 5.44
N GLU A 9 -29.72 -22.78 4.50
CA GLU A 9 -29.04 -24.07 4.65
C GLU A 9 -27.53 -23.88 4.80
N TRP A 10 -26.96 -24.38 5.91
CA TRP A 10 -25.53 -24.25 6.20
C TRP A 10 -24.62 -24.74 5.06
N LYS A 11 -24.99 -25.81 4.37
CA LYS A 11 -24.23 -26.34 3.24
C LYS A 11 -24.09 -25.34 2.11
N ASN A 12 -25.17 -24.64 1.76
CA ASN A 12 -25.21 -23.65 0.70
C ASN A 12 -24.56 -22.34 1.16
N LEU A 13 -24.85 -21.92 2.40
CA LEU A 13 -24.23 -20.72 3.01
C LEU A 13 -22.71 -20.81 3.05
N LYS A 14 -22.17 -21.98 3.39
CA LYS A 14 -20.71 -22.20 3.36
C LYS A 14 -20.12 -21.97 1.97
N ILE A 15 -20.78 -22.43 0.92
CA ILE A 15 -20.34 -22.21 -0.47
C ILE A 15 -20.39 -20.72 -0.82
N VAL A 16 -21.46 -20.04 -0.44
CA VAL A 16 -21.60 -18.57 -0.66
C VAL A 16 -20.50 -17.79 0.04
N ILE A 17 -20.20 -18.11 1.31
CA ILE A 17 -19.13 -17.44 2.07
C ILE A 17 -17.76 -17.72 1.44
N LEU A 18 -17.48 -18.97 1.06
CA LEU A 18 -16.21 -19.31 0.40
C LEU A 18 -16.06 -18.65 -0.97
N ALA A 19 -17.14 -18.51 -1.73
CA ALA A 19 -17.14 -17.79 -3.00
C ALA A 19 -16.92 -16.28 -2.81
N LEU A 20 -17.58 -15.68 -1.82
CA LEU A 20 -17.39 -14.26 -1.50
C LEU A 20 -15.95 -13.95 -1.06
N ILE A 21 -15.41 -14.72 -0.13
CA ILE A 21 -14.07 -14.47 0.40
C ILE A 21 -12.99 -14.89 -0.61
N GLY A 22 -13.11 -16.07 -1.20
CA GLY A 22 -12.07 -16.63 -2.06
C GLY A 22 -12.04 -16.06 -3.47
N LEU A 23 -13.20 -15.73 -4.04
CA LEU A 23 -13.32 -15.27 -5.42
C LEU A 23 -13.46 -13.76 -5.51
N THR A 24 -14.46 -13.21 -4.82
CA THR A 24 -14.80 -11.79 -4.94
C THR A 24 -13.78 -10.88 -4.26
N ALA A 25 -13.27 -11.26 -3.08
CA ALA A 25 -12.28 -10.44 -2.37
C ALA A 25 -10.96 -10.33 -3.15
N GLY A 26 -10.44 -11.44 -3.69
CA GLY A 26 -9.24 -11.42 -4.51
C GLY A 26 -9.39 -10.57 -5.76
N GLN A 27 -10.49 -10.74 -6.48
CA GLN A 27 -10.82 -9.95 -7.66
C GLN A 27 -10.96 -8.45 -7.34
N ALA A 28 -11.62 -8.11 -6.24
CA ALA A 28 -11.78 -6.72 -5.82
C ALA A 28 -10.44 -6.07 -5.52
N VAL A 29 -9.54 -6.74 -4.78
CA VAL A 29 -8.20 -6.21 -4.47
C VAL A 29 -7.43 -5.92 -5.77
N VAL A 30 -7.40 -6.86 -6.72
CA VAL A 30 -6.70 -6.66 -8.00
C VAL A 30 -7.28 -5.48 -8.77
N TRP A 31 -8.62 -5.38 -8.86
CA TRP A 31 -9.29 -4.28 -9.55
C TRP A 31 -9.01 -2.92 -8.93
N TYR A 32 -9.18 -2.79 -7.61
CA TYR A 32 -8.97 -1.53 -6.91
C TYR A 32 -7.49 -1.10 -6.91
N SER A 33 -6.56 -2.04 -6.80
CA SER A 33 -5.14 -1.75 -6.90
C SER A 33 -4.73 -1.30 -8.29
N GLY A 34 -5.26 -1.92 -9.34
CA GLY A 34 -4.95 -1.56 -10.72
C GLY A 34 -5.52 -0.22 -11.18
N GLN A 35 -6.58 0.27 -10.55
CA GLN A 35 -7.27 1.48 -10.99
C GLN A 35 -7.16 2.63 -9.98
N PHE A 36 -7.75 2.46 -8.81
CA PHE A 36 -7.81 3.55 -7.83
C PHE A 36 -6.48 3.79 -7.14
N TYR A 37 -5.79 2.72 -6.74
CA TYR A 37 -4.48 2.87 -6.12
C TYR A 37 -3.44 3.39 -7.11
N ALA A 38 -3.47 2.94 -8.36
CA ALA A 38 -2.58 3.46 -9.40
C ALA A 38 -2.82 4.96 -9.67
N LEU A 39 -4.09 5.41 -9.73
CA LEU A 39 -4.43 6.82 -9.86
C LEU A 39 -3.93 7.64 -8.66
N PHE A 40 -4.18 7.13 -7.45
CA PHE A 40 -3.68 7.77 -6.22
C PHE A 40 -2.16 7.83 -6.19
N PHE A 41 -1.49 6.76 -6.57
CA PHE A 41 -0.02 6.69 -6.63
C PHE A 41 0.56 7.68 -7.63
N LEU A 42 0.00 7.78 -8.84
CA LEU A 42 0.41 8.76 -9.84
C LEU A 42 0.28 10.20 -9.32
N THR A 43 -0.84 10.53 -8.69
CA THR A 43 -1.12 11.92 -8.27
C THR A 43 -0.44 12.30 -6.95
N GLN A 44 -0.43 11.43 -5.96
CA GLN A 44 0.07 11.73 -4.62
C GLN A 44 1.55 11.40 -4.44
N ALA A 45 2.00 10.26 -4.92
CA ALA A 45 3.39 9.84 -4.76
C ALA A 45 4.27 10.40 -5.90
N LEU A 46 3.88 10.23 -7.15
CA LEU A 46 4.68 10.64 -8.31
C LEU A 46 4.44 12.10 -8.72
N LYS A 47 3.45 12.79 -8.12
CA LYS A 47 3.10 14.20 -8.39
C LYS A 47 2.75 14.49 -9.86
N VAL A 48 2.24 13.50 -10.58
CA VAL A 48 1.72 13.68 -11.93
C VAL A 48 0.45 14.52 -11.87
N ASP A 49 0.29 15.42 -12.83
CA ASP A 49 -0.91 16.25 -12.95
C ASP A 49 -2.18 15.39 -13.01
N GLY A 50 -3.22 15.80 -12.27
CA GLY A 50 -4.44 15.03 -12.14
C GLY A 50 -5.18 14.79 -13.45
N ALA A 51 -5.16 15.75 -14.38
CA ALA A 51 -5.77 15.58 -15.69
C ALA A 51 -5.04 14.52 -16.51
N THR A 52 -3.71 14.57 -16.52
CA THR A 52 -2.84 13.57 -17.19
C THR A 52 -3.03 12.19 -16.58
N ALA A 53 -3.04 12.07 -15.25
CA ALA A 53 -3.24 10.79 -14.56
C ALA A 53 -4.62 10.17 -14.90
N ASN A 54 -5.68 10.96 -14.95
CA ASN A 54 -7.01 10.49 -15.33
C ASN A 54 -7.06 10.03 -16.81
N ILE A 55 -6.38 10.74 -17.72
CA ILE A 55 -6.28 10.35 -19.13
C ILE A 55 -5.54 9.01 -19.24
N LEU A 56 -4.42 8.82 -18.53
CA LEU A 56 -3.67 7.56 -18.52
C LEU A 56 -4.53 6.39 -18.06
N VAL A 57 -5.30 6.57 -16.97
CA VAL A 57 -6.23 5.54 -16.48
C VAL A 57 -7.35 5.28 -17.49
N ALA A 58 -7.93 6.32 -18.10
CA ALA A 58 -8.96 6.15 -19.11
C ALA A 58 -8.45 5.39 -20.35
N VAL A 59 -7.26 5.71 -20.84
CA VAL A 59 -6.62 4.99 -21.96
C VAL A 59 -6.34 3.54 -21.59
N SER A 60 -5.84 3.28 -20.39
CA SER A 60 -5.59 1.91 -19.92
C SER A 60 -6.87 1.08 -19.87
N LEU A 61 -7.98 1.67 -19.43
CA LEU A 61 -9.29 1.04 -19.43
C LEU A 61 -9.80 0.74 -20.85
N LEU A 62 -9.61 1.69 -21.77
CA LEU A 62 -9.99 1.51 -23.16
C LEU A 62 -9.23 0.34 -23.81
N ILE A 63 -7.92 0.24 -23.57
CA ILE A 63 -7.09 -0.87 -24.03
C ILE A 63 -7.48 -2.18 -23.34
N GLY A 64 -7.83 -2.13 -22.04
CA GLY A 64 -8.22 -3.29 -21.24
C GLY A 64 -9.59 -3.87 -21.62
N THR A 65 -10.51 -3.04 -22.12
CA THR A 65 -11.91 -3.45 -22.41
C THR A 65 -12.02 -4.65 -23.34
N PRO A 66 -11.30 -4.76 -24.48
CA PRO A 66 -11.36 -5.95 -25.34
C PRO A 66 -10.98 -7.25 -24.65
N PHE A 67 -10.07 -7.18 -23.66
CA PHE A 67 -9.65 -8.36 -22.91
C PHE A 67 -10.77 -8.96 -22.05
N PHE A 68 -11.77 -8.17 -21.61
CA PHE A 68 -12.95 -8.71 -20.93
C PHE A 68 -13.70 -9.69 -21.81
N ILE A 69 -13.85 -9.39 -23.12
CA ILE A 69 -14.53 -10.27 -24.07
C ILE A 69 -13.70 -11.54 -24.29
N ILE A 70 -12.39 -11.38 -24.47
CA ILE A 70 -11.47 -12.49 -24.72
C ILE A 70 -11.45 -13.46 -23.53
N PHE A 71 -11.17 -12.94 -22.32
CA PHE A 71 -11.12 -13.78 -21.11
C PHE A 71 -12.49 -14.26 -20.65
N GLY A 72 -13.54 -13.50 -20.91
CA GLY A 72 -14.92 -13.94 -20.71
C GLY A 72 -15.23 -15.19 -21.53
N SER A 73 -15.00 -15.12 -22.84
CA SER A 73 -15.20 -16.27 -23.74
C SER A 73 -14.29 -17.47 -23.41
N LEU A 74 -13.05 -17.18 -23.01
CA LEU A 74 -12.11 -18.23 -22.58
C LEU A 74 -12.59 -18.89 -21.28
N SER A 75 -13.12 -18.13 -20.32
CA SER A 75 -13.61 -18.63 -19.04
C SER A 75 -14.84 -19.54 -19.19
N ASP A 76 -15.65 -19.33 -20.22
CA ASP A 76 -16.78 -20.19 -20.53
C ASP A 76 -16.34 -21.56 -21.05
N LYS A 77 -15.14 -21.65 -21.68
CA LYS A 77 -14.59 -22.90 -22.23
C LYS A 77 -13.80 -23.71 -21.19
N ILE A 78 -12.97 -23.07 -20.39
CA ILE A 78 -12.05 -23.76 -19.44
C ILE A 78 -12.46 -23.61 -17.97
N GLY A 79 -13.54 -22.89 -17.73
CA GLY A 79 -14.06 -22.61 -16.40
C GLY A 79 -13.55 -21.29 -15.81
N ARG A 80 -14.36 -20.69 -14.95
CA ARG A 80 -14.10 -19.35 -14.37
C ARG A 80 -12.97 -19.37 -13.33
N LYS A 81 -12.92 -20.44 -12.51
CA LYS A 81 -11.94 -20.55 -11.42
C LYS A 81 -10.48 -20.48 -11.90
N PRO A 82 -10.02 -21.24 -12.90
CA PRO A 82 -8.65 -21.15 -13.39
C PRO A 82 -8.27 -19.75 -13.91
N ILE A 83 -9.19 -19.08 -14.62
CA ILE A 83 -8.93 -17.74 -15.17
C ILE A 83 -8.75 -16.70 -14.05
N ILE A 84 -9.60 -16.72 -13.02
CA ILE A 84 -9.48 -15.80 -11.88
C ILE A 84 -8.20 -16.06 -11.09
N MET A 85 -7.88 -17.33 -10.84
CA MET A 85 -6.64 -17.70 -10.14
C MET A 85 -5.39 -17.26 -10.92
N LEU A 86 -5.39 -17.44 -12.24
CA LEU A 86 -4.31 -16.99 -13.11
C LEU A 86 -4.17 -15.46 -13.07
N GLY A 87 -5.28 -14.74 -13.11
CA GLY A 87 -5.29 -13.27 -12.99
C GLY A 87 -4.71 -12.78 -11.66
N CYS A 88 -5.10 -13.39 -10.55
CA CYS A 88 -4.53 -13.07 -9.24
C CYS A 88 -3.03 -13.40 -9.16
N LEU A 89 -2.61 -14.55 -9.68
CA LEU A 89 -1.20 -14.93 -9.74
C LEU A 89 -0.39 -13.92 -10.57
N LEU A 90 -0.90 -13.55 -11.74
CA LEU A 90 -0.26 -12.56 -12.60
C LEU A 90 -0.11 -11.22 -11.87
N ALA A 91 -1.15 -10.76 -11.17
CA ALA A 91 -1.11 -9.53 -10.39
C ALA A 91 -0.02 -9.58 -9.31
N VAL A 92 0.08 -10.67 -8.56
CA VAL A 92 1.13 -10.85 -7.52
C VAL A 92 2.53 -10.76 -8.14
N LEU A 93 2.73 -11.34 -9.31
CA LEU A 93 4.05 -11.36 -9.97
C LEU A 93 4.40 -10.02 -10.64
N THR A 94 3.40 -9.27 -11.11
CA THR A 94 3.64 -8.09 -11.95
C THR A 94 3.49 -6.75 -11.23
N TYR A 95 2.78 -6.66 -10.12
CA TYR A 95 2.54 -5.36 -9.47
C TYR A 95 3.82 -4.64 -9.06
N PHE A 96 4.75 -5.31 -8.41
CA PHE A 96 6.02 -4.68 -8.01
C PHE A 96 6.80 -4.13 -9.21
N PRO A 97 7.13 -4.92 -10.24
CA PRO A 97 7.86 -4.40 -11.40
C PRO A 97 7.07 -3.35 -12.20
N VAL A 98 5.73 -3.44 -12.24
CA VAL A 98 4.91 -2.44 -12.93
C VAL A 98 4.93 -1.10 -12.19
N PHE A 99 4.78 -1.07 -10.85
CA PHE A 99 4.85 0.16 -10.08
C PHE A 99 6.26 0.77 -10.08
N GLU A 100 7.31 -0.05 -10.10
CA GLU A 100 8.68 0.42 -10.29
C GLU A 100 8.87 1.07 -11.66
N ALA A 101 8.43 0.42 -12.74
CA ALA A 101 8.49 0.96 -14.09
C ALA A 101 7.66 2.25 -14.21
N LEU A 102 6.51 2.31 -13.55
CA LEU A 102 5.65 3.51 -13.49
C LEU A 102 6.38 4.68 -12.81
N THR A 103 7.06 4.43 -11.69
CA THR A 103 7.86 5.44 -10.99
C THR A 103 8.98 5.95 -11.88
N LYS A 104 9.73 5.05 -12.50
CA LYS A 104 10.83 5.40 -13.39
C LYS A 104 10.39 6.21 -14.61
N SER A 105 9.20 5.92 -15.16
CA SER A 105 8.69 6.60 -16.34
C SER A 105 8.01 7.94 -16.04
N ALA A 106 7.29 8.02 -14.93
CA ALA A 106 6.50 9.21 -14.58
C ALA A 106 7.30 10.25 -13.77
N ASN A 107 8.27 9.81 -12.98
CA ASN A 107 9.14 10.70 -12.19
C ASN A 107 10.55 10.08 -12.08
N PRO A 108 11.40 10.21 -13.12
CA PRO A 108 12.75 9.66 -13.11
C PRO A 108 13.64 10.25 -12.02
N ASP A 109 13.48 11.52 -11.69
CA ASP A 109 14.26 12.18 -10.63
C ASP A 109 13.97 11.57 -9.26
N LEU A 110 12.69 11.30 -8.96
CA LEU A 110 12.30 10.60 -7.75
C LEU A 110 12.83 9.17 -7.73
N TYR A 111 12.79 8.46 -8.86
CA TYR A 111 13.34 7.11 -8.95
C TYR A 111 14.84 7.09 -8.67
N GLU A 112 15.62 8.00 -9.27
CA GLU A 112 17.05 8.12 -9.00
C GLU A 112 17.35 8.51 -7.55
N ALA A 113 16.58 9.44 -6.99
CA ALA A 113 16.73 9.83 -5.59
C ALA A 113 16.49 8.64 -4.63
N GLN A 114 15.47 7.82 -4.89
CA GLN A 114 15.19 6.61 -4.12
C GLN A 114 16.29 5.54 -4.24
N GLN A 115 16.97 5.46 -5.38
CA GLN A 115 18.08 4.53 -5.59
C GLN A 115 19.37 5.01 -4.90
N LYS A 116 19.63 6.31 -4.93
CA LYS A 116 20.83 6.91 -4.34
C LYS A 116 20.72 7.05 -2.81
N ASN A 117 19.56 7.45 -2.32
CA ASN A 117 19.31 7.75 -0.91
C ASN A 117 18.32 6.72 -0.33
N LYS A 118 18.81 5.52 -0.06
CA LYS A 118 17.99 4.51 0.61
C LYS A 118 17.56 5.00 1.99
N VAL A 119 16.27 4.98 2.22
CA VAL A 119 15.69 5.30 3.53
C VAL A 119 15.55 4.00 4.32
N THR A 120 16.14 3.96 5.51
CA THR A 120 16.03 2.79 6.40
C THR A 120 15.44 3.21 7.73
N VAL A 121 14.66 2.33 8.32
CA VAL A 121 14.15 2.45 9.69
C VAL A 121 14.77 1.33 10.51
N THR A 122 15.71 1.67 11.38
CA THR A 122 16.31 0.73 12.33
C THR A 122 15.52 0.82 13.63
N ALA A 123 14.92 -0.26 14.09
CA ALA A 123 14.09 -0.28 15.28
C ALA A 123 14.09 -1.65 15.96
N ASP A 124 13.81 -1.66 17.26
CA ASP A 124 13.50 -2.90 17.97
C ASP A 124 12.21 -3.50 17.42
N ALA A 125 12.30 -4.73 16.90
CA ALA A 125 11.16 -5.43 16.32
C ALA A 125 9.99 -5.61 17.31
N ALA A 126 10.29 -5.70 18.62
CA ALA A 126 9.26 -5.82 19.66
C ALA A 126 8.45 -4.52 19.89
N GLU A 127 9.01 -3.36 19.54
CA GLU A 127 8.32 -2.08 19.65
C GLU A 127 7.48 -1.72 18.40
N CYS A 128 7.63 -2.47 17.32
CA CYS A 128 6.93 -2.23 16.07
C CYS A 128 5.59 -2.96 16.04
N SER A 129 4.49 -2.24 15.98
CA SER A 129 3.17 -2.82 15.81
C SER A 129 2.82 -3.02 14.32
N PHE A 130 1.77 -3.80 14.08
CA PHE A 130 1.22 -3.96 12.74
C PHE A 130 0.56 -2.65 12.27
N GLN A 131 1.08 -2.06 11.19
CA GLN A 131 0.71 -0.72 10.70
C GLN A 131 -0.67 -0.65 9.99
N PHE A 132 -1.48 -1.71 10.10
CA PHE A 132 -2.80 -1.73 9.48
C PHE A 132 -3.82 -0.93 10.30
N ASN A 133 -4.16 0.26 9.83
CA ASN A 133 -5.09 1.17 10.49
C ASN A 133 -6.09 1.76 9.49
N PRO A 134 -7.01 0.94 8.93
CA PRO A 134 -7.93 1.37 7.87
C PRO A 134 -8.96 2.41 8.35
N THR A 135 -9.25 2.45 9.65
CA THR A 135 -10.21 3.38 10.26
C THR A 135 -9.56 4.65 10.81
N GLY A 136 -8.22 4.72 10.85
CA GLY A 136 -7.50 5.85 11.44
C GLY A 136 -7.63 6.00 12.98
N THR A 137 -8.23 5.02 13.64
CA THR A 137 -8.53 5.08 15.08
C THR A 137 -7.38 4.61 15.97
N VAL A 138 -6.46 3.81 15.43
CA VAL A 138 -5.29 3.31 16.16
C VAL A 138 -4.29 4.45 16.36
N LYS A 139 -3.94 4.72 17.61
CA LYS A 139 -2.88 5.67 17.95
C LYS A 139 -1.55 4.95 18.07
N PHE A 140 -0.65 5.28 17.18
CA PHE A 140 0.72 4.79 17.18
C PHE A 140 1.54 5.63 18.16
N THR A 141 2.07 5.00 19.21
CA THR A 141 2.77 5.69 20.30
C THR A 141 4.21 5.27 20.46
N SER A 142 4.62 4.14 19.91
CA SER A 142 6.01 3.67 19.93
C SER A 142 6.89 4.46 18.98
N SER A 143 8.18 4.51 19.24
CA SER A 143 9.16 5.17 18.37
C SER A 143 9.19 4.58 16.97
N CYS A 144 9.08 3.25 16.86
CA CYS A 144 9.03 2.52 15.60
C CYS A 144 7.78 2.90 14.78
N ASP A 145 6.61 2.89 15.41
CA ASP A 145 5.35 3.14 14.74
C ASP A 145 5.24 4.59 14.24
N ILE A 146 5.71 5.54 15.04
CA ILE A 146 5.75 6.96 14.68
C ILE A 146 6.67 7.19 13.48
N ALA A 147 7.87 6.60 13.50
CA ALA A 147 8.81 6.69 12.38
C ALA A 147 8.19 6.18 11.07
N LYS A 148 7.61 4.98 11.11
CA LYS A 148 6.95 4.37 9.95
C LYS A 148 5.75 5.18 9.47
N GLN A 149 4.95 5.70 10.38
CA GLN A 149 3.77 6.51 10.05
C GLN A 149 4.17 7.82 9.35
N VAL A 150 5.23 8.50 9.80
CA VAL A 150 5.70 9.74 9.18
C VAL A 150 6.21 9.47 7.77
N LEU A 151 7.03 8.44 7.56
CA LEU A 151 7.51 8.06 6.22
C LEU A 151 6.38 7.65 5.30
N ALA A 152 5.45 6.82 5.77
CA ALA A 152 4.28 6.41 5.00
C ALA A 152 3.39 7.60 4.60
N SER A 153 3.15 8.54 5.52
CA SER A 153 2.38 9.75 5.23
C SER A 153 3.08 10.70 4.25
N SER A 154 4.40 10.61 4.15
CA SER A 154 5.22 11.35 3.18
C SER A 154 5.40 10.60 1.86
N SER A 155 4.76 9.43 1.70
CA SER A 155 4.89 8.54 0.52
C SER A 155 6.34 8.11 0.23
N VAL A 156 7.15 7.98 1.28
CA VAL A 156 8.55 7.57 1.19
C VAL A 156 8.66 6.08 1.43
N SER A 157 9.25 5.37 0.47
CA SER A 157 9.59 3.95 0.61
C SER A 157 10.77 3.78 1.56
N TYR A 158 10.73 2.80 2.45
CA TYR A 158 11.79 2.53 3.41
C TYR A 158 12.01 1.04 3.63
N GLU A 159 13.23 0.67 4.01
CA GLU A 159 13.59 -0.68 4.43
C GLU A 159 13.60 -0.77 5.96
N ASN A 160 13.08 -1.87 6.51
CA ASN A 160 13.13 -2.11 7.96
C ASN A 160 14.37 -2.90 8.31
N LEU A 161 15.17 -2.38 9.23
CA LEU A 161 16.32 -3.04 9.81
C LEU A 161 16.07 -3.36 11.29
N ALA A 162 16.52 -4.54 11.73
CA ALA A 162 16.44 -4.89 13.13
C ALA A 162 17.46 -4.08 13.94
N GLY A 163 16.97 -3.33 14.92
CA GLY A 163 17.77 -2.59 15.90
C GLY A 163 17.97 -3.38 17.19
N ALA A 164 18.82 -2.87 18.08
CA ALA A 164 19.00 -3.44 19.40
C ALA A 164 17.76 -3.29 20.26
N ALA A 165 17.49 -4.26 21.12
CA ALA A 165 16.33 -4.25 22.01
C ALA A 165 16.33 -3.01 22.92
N GLY A 166 15.18 -2.35 23.03
CA GLY A 166 14.99 -1.17 23.88
C GLY A 166 15.58 0.13 23.33
N THR A 167 16.13 0.16 22.12
CA THR A 167 16.61 1.41 21.51
C THR A 167 15.50 2.10 20.73
N PRO A 168 15.39 3.46 20.83
CA PRO A 168 14.44 4.20 19.99
C PRO A 168 14.70 3.95 18.51
N ALA A 169 13.64 3.98 17.71
CA ALA A 169 13.77 3.82 16.27
C ALA A 169 14.56 4.97 15.66
N MET A 170 15.40 4.65 14.69
CA MET A 170 16.23 5.59 13.93
C MET A 170 15.83 5.58 12.47
N ILE A 171 15.53 6.73 11.91
CA ILE A 171 15.38 6.90 10.45
C ILE A 171 16.73 7.34 9.90
N LYS A 172 17.23 6.64 8.88
CA LYS A 172 18.41 7.06 8.14
C LYS A 172 18.01 7.38 6.70
N ILE A 173 18.35 8.58 6.26
CA ILE A 173 18.09 9.10 4.91
C ILE A 173 19.46 9.50 4.33
N GLY A 174 19.99 8.70 3.43
CA GLY A 174 21.37 8.87 2.97
C GLY A 174 22.37 8.82 4.13
N GLU A 175 23.03 9.94 4.45
CA GLU A 175 23.96 10.06 5.57
C GLU A 175 23.31 10.66 6.84
N THR A 176 22.07 11.17 6.73
CA THR A 176 21.39 11.83 7.85
C THR A 176 20.64 10.81 8.71
N GLU A 177 20.92 10.82 10.01
CA GLU A 177 20.23 9.97 10.99
C GLU A 177 19.32 10.83 11.88
N ILE A 178 18.05 10.44 11.95
CA ILE A 178 17.01 11.16 12.69
C ILE A 178 16.43 10.20 13.74
N PRO A 179 16.68 10.43 15.04
CA PRO A 179 16.09 9.60 16.09
C PRO A 179 14.58 9.85 16.20
N SER A 180 13.80 8.78 16.22
CA SER A 180 12.37 8.84 16.50
C SER A 180 12.14 8.93 18.03
N TYR A 181 10.92 9.18 18.41
CA TYR A 181 10.52 9.33 19.81
C TYR A 181 9.31 8.46 20.13
N SER A 182 9.12 8.17 21.42
CA SER A 182 7.89 7.56 21.92
C SER A 182 6.98 8.66 22.45
N SER A 183 5.70 8.61 22.08
CA SER A 183 4.69 9.50 22.64
C SER A 183 3.99 8.96 23.90
N LYS A 184 4.42 7.80 24.40
CA LYS A 184 3.89 7.22 25.64
C LYS A 184 4.18 8.15 26.81
N GLY A 185 3.13 8.55 27.55
CA GLY A 185 3.26 9.40 28.72
C GLY A 185 3.41 10.90 28.45
N LEU A 186 3.41 11.36 27.20
CA LEU A 186 3.41 12.78 26.88
C LEU A 186 2.01 13.37 27.01
N SER A 187 1.93 14.64 27.45
CA SER A 187 0.69 15.41 27.39
C SER A 187 0.26 15.66 25.92
N GLY A 188 -1.01 15.95 25.68
CA GLY A 188 -1.52 16.16 24.32
C GLY A 188 -0.80 17.26 23.53
N ASP A 189 -0.38 18.33 24.20
CA ASP A 189 0.30 19.45 23.54
C ASP A 189 1.80 19.18 23.32
N GLU A 190 2.46 18.52 24.25
CA GLU A 190 3.84 18.06 24.09
C GLU A 190 3.98 17.02 22.97
N ALA A 191 3.02 16.07 22.89
CA ALA A 191 2.99 15.09 21.81
C ALA A 191 2.81 15.76 20.46
N LYS A 192 1.95 16.78 20.35
CA LYS A 192 1.77 17.56 19.11
C LYS A 192 3.04 18.34 18.73
N ALA A 193 3.69 18.98 19.68
CA ALA A 193 4.93 19.73 19.43
C ALA A 193 6.04 18.82 18.93
N LYS A 194 6.29 17.68 19.60
CA LYS A 194 7.27 16.68 19.17
C LYS A 194 6.94 16.07 17.80
N ALA A 195 5.66 15.81 17.52
CA ALA A 195 5.23 15.31 16.22
C ALA A 195 5.52 16.32 15.10
N ALA A 196 5.27 17.60 15.32
CA ALA A 196 5.55 18.64 14.36
C ALA A 196 7.06 18.82 14.12
N GLU A 197 7.86 18.81 15.19
CA GLU A 197 9.32 18.88 15.10
C GLU A 197 9.90 17.69 14.34
N PHE A 198 9.51 16.48 14.69
CA PHE A 198 9.98 15.25 14.04
C PHE A 198 9.58 15.21 12.56
N LYS A 199 8.32 15.55 12.26
CA LYS A 199 7.85 15.63 10.86
C LYS A 199 8.62 16.66 10.04
N LYS A 200 8.96 17.80 10.64
CA LYS A 200 9.78 18.82 10.00
C LYS A 200 11.20 18.33 9.75
N ALA A 201 11.85 17.69 10.73
CA ALA A 201 13.19 17.13 10.59
C ALA A 201 13.25 16.09 9.45
N VAL A 202 12.27 15.18 9.38
CA VAL A 202 12.18 14.20 8.29
C VAL A 202 11.93 14.90 6.94
N ALA A 203 11.04 15.90 6.88
CA ALA A 203 10.76 16.64 5.65
C ALA A 203 11.97 17.44 5.16
N ASP A 204 12.78 17.98 6.05
CA ASP A 204 13.99 18.74 5.69
C ASP A 204 15.12 17.81 5.20
N ALA A 205 15.21 16.59 5.73
CA ALA A 205 16.17 15.58 5.27
C ALA A 205 15.77 14.91 3.94
N LEU A 206 14.51 15.04 3.52
CA LEU A 206 13.99 14.53 2.24
C LEU A 206 14.11 15.54 1.10
N LYS A 207 14.58 16.75 1.35
CA LYS A 207 14.84 17.79 0.32
C LYS A 207 16.19 17.62 -0.32
#